data_eac003c5ccb416cbbf8ddde28df6eda4
#
_entry.id   eac003c5ccb416cbbf8ddde28df6eda4
#
_cell.length_a   1.000
_cell.length_b   1.000
_cell.length_c   1.000
_cell.angle_alpha   90.00
_cell.angle_beta   90.00
_cell.angle_gamma   90.00
#
_symmetry.space_group_name_H-M   'P 1'
#
loop_
_entity.id
_entity.type
_entity.pdbx_description
1 polymer ?
#
loop_
_entity_poly.entity_id
_entity_poly.type
_entity_poly.pdbx_seq_one_letter_code
_entity_poly.pdbx_strand_id
1 'polypeptide(L)'
;MRIANAAFYQQNYNDFKDKLTAKIKDWEQKAKPLKGANVITNHRNMSYLFDWLKIKTVGTLEPKAGIPATSKHLSELIDTTKQNSVAFIAYAPFENAKPANWLSEQTGIKAIVLPYTVGGDNKTNDLFDLYENSIDLMLSAREK
;
A
#
# COMPACT_ATOMS: atom_id res chain seq x y z
N MET A 1 21.87 10.95 -33.74
CA MET A 1 21.71 10.75 -32.27
C MET A 1 22.44 11.88 -31.55
N ARG A 2 21.73 12.71 -30.78
CA ARG A 2 22.33 13.91 -30.16
C ARG A 2 23.17 13.49 -28.94
N ILE A 3 24.48 13.42 -29.10
CA ILE A 3 25.47 13.13 -28.02
C ILE A 3 25.63 14.34 -27.07
N ALA A 4 25.15 15.53 -27.45
CA ALA A 4 25.39 16.80 -26.74
C ALA A 4 24.85 16.83 -25.29
N ASN A 5 23.92 15.98 -24.91
CA ASN A 5 23.32 15.97 -23.56
C ASN A 5 23.60 14.67 -22.78
N ALA A 6 24.46 13.79 -23.27
CA ALA A 6 24.70 12.48 -22.63
C ALA A 6 25.23 12.64 -21.19
N ALA A 7 26.17 13.56 -20.98
CA ALA A 7 26.71 13.83 -19.65
C ALA A 7 25.65 14.36 -18.67
N PHE A 8 24.74 15.23 -19.13
CA PHE A 8 23.64 15.74 -18.33
C PHE A 8 22.66 14.63 -17.90
N TYR A 9 22.27 13.77 -18.84
CA TYR A 9 21.39 12.65 -18.52
C TYR A 9 22.08 11.62 -17.61
N GLN A 10 23.38 11.39 -17.80
CA GLN A 10 24.13 10.49 -16.94
C GLN A 10 24.24 11.04 -15.51
N GLN A 11 24.44 12.33 -15.35
CA GLN A 11 24.47 12.98 -14.04
C GLN A 11 23.11 12.87 -13.35
N ASN A 12 22.02 13.22 -14.03
CA ASN A 12 20.65 13.11 -13.47
C ASN A 12 20.31 11.66 -13.07
N TYR A 13 20.74 10.69 -13.87
CA TYR A 13 20.58 9.27 -13.52
C TYR A 13 21.33 8.90 -12.24
N ASN A 14 22.58 9.32 -12.12
CA ASN A 14 23.41 9.02 -10.95
C ASN A 14 22.81 9.66 -9.70
N ASP A 15 22.43 10.93 -9.76
CA ASP A 15 21.83 11.67 -8.64
C ASP A 15 20.52 11.02 -8.18
N PHE A 16 19.65 10.65 -9.13
CA PHE A 16 18.40 9.94 -8.83
C PHE A 16 18.67 8.57 -8.21
N LYS A 17 19.57 7.78 -8.78
CA LYS A 17 19.95 6.46 -8.30
C LYS A 17 20.49 6.51 -6.88
N ASP A 18 21.39 7.46 -6.58
CA ASP A 18 22.00 7.60 -5.27
C ASP A 18 20.95 8.01 -4.22
N LYS A 19 20.10 8.98 -4.55
CA LYS A 19 18.96 9.41 -3.72
C LYS A 19 18.00 8.24 -3.46
N LEU A 20 17.62 7.50 -4.50
CA LEU A 20 16.70 6.36 -4.37
C LEU A 20 17.30 5.25 -3.50
N THR A 21 18.59 4.94 -3.71
CA THR A 21 19.29 3.90 -2.95
C THR A 21 19.34 4.23 -1.45
N ALA A 22 19.60 5.50 -1.11
CA ALA A 22 19.57 5.96 0.27
C ALA A 22 18.16 5.85 0.87
N LYS A 23 17.15 6.35 0.15
CA LYS A 23 15.76 6.33 0.59
C LYS A 23 15.19 4.92 0.77
N ILE A 24 15.56 3.95 -0.06
CA ILE A 24 15.15 2.55 0.12
C ILE A 24 15.59 2.03 1.51
N LYS A 25 16.82 2.31 1.93
CA LYS A 25 17.33 1.89 3.25
C LYS A 25 16.53 2.55 4.39
N ASP A 26 16.24 3.85 4.25
CA ASP A 26 15.46 4.59 5.24
C ASP A 26 14.04 4.02 5.35
N TRP A 27 13.39 3.75 4.21
CA TRP A 27 12.04 3.18 4.17
C TRP A 27 11.99 1.75 4.75
N GLU A 28 12.97 0.91 4.42
CA GLU A 28 13.08 -0.44 4.99
C GLU A 28 13.24 -0.38 6.53
N GLN A 29 14.05 0.56 7.02
CA GLN A 29 14.21 0.76 8.45
C GLN A 29 12.92 1.27 9.10
N LYS A 30 12.26 2.27 8.51
CA LYS A 30 11.01 2.86 8.99
C LYS A 30 9.87 1.83 8.99
N ALA A 31 9.80 1.02 7.95
CA ALA A 31 8.75 0.01 7.76
C ALA A 31 8.97 -1.28 8.59
N LYS A 32 10.06 -1.44 9.33
CA LYS A 32 10.30 -2.63 10.16
C LYS A 32 9.11 -3.07 11.02
N PRO A 33 8.35 -2.16 11.66
CA PRO A 33 7.17 -2.56 12.43
C PRO A 33 6.09 -3.25 11.60
N LEU A 34 6.04 -3.02 10.27
CA LEU A 34 5.05 -3.62 9.37
C LEU A 34 5.39 -5.06 8.98
N LYS A 35 6.63 -5.51 9.22
CA LYS A 35 7.08 -6.84 8.82
C LYS A 35 6.21 -7.94 9.45
N GLY A 36 5.67 -8.80 8.60
CA GLY A 36 4.80 -9.91 9.01
C GLY A 36 3.37 -9.50 9.33
N ALA A 37 2.99 -8.22 9.18
CA ALA A 37 1.62 -7.78 9.36
C ALA A 37 0.71 -8.46 8.33
N ASN A 38 -0.46 -8.92 8.78
CA ASN A 38 -1.52 -9.41 7.90
C ASN A 38 -2.46 -8.26 7.53
N VAL A 39 -2.85 -8.19 6.27
CA VAL A 39 -3.75 -7.13 5.77
C VAL A 39 -4.82 -7.71 4.85
N ILE A 40 -5.92 -6.98 4.72
CA ILE A 40 -6.92 -7.20 3.68
C ILE A 40 -6.82 -6.04 2.70
N THR A 41 -6.89 -6.31 1.40
CA THR A 41 -6.88 -5.29 0.35
C THR A 41 -8.16 -5.34 -0.47
N ASN A 42 -8.51 -4.25 -1.16
CA ASN A 42 -9.62 -4.32 -2.10
C ASN A 42 -9.27 -5.25 -3.25
N HIS A 43 -8.11 -5.00 -3.87
CA HIS A 43 -7.57 -5.77 -4.98
C HIS A 43 -6.07 -6.04 -4.77
N ARG A 44 -5.46 -6.98 -5.51
CA ARG A 44 -4.03 -7.32 -5.37
C ARG A 44 -3.09 -6.38 -6.16
N ASN A 45 -3.41 -5.11 -6.25
CA ASN A 45 -2.64 -4.11 -7.00
C ASN A 45 -1.38 -3.62 -6.28
N MET A 46 -1.26 -3.84 -4.96
CA MET A 46 -0.11 -3.42 -4.15
C MET A 46 0.86 -4.56 -3.81
N SER A 47 0.79 -5.69 -4.53
CA SER A 47 1.52 -6.92 -4.19
C SER A 47 3.03 -6.72 -4.11
N TYR A 48 3.63 -5.95 -5.03
CA TYR A 48 5.08 -5.69 -5.01
C TYR A 48 5.53 -4.86 -3.81
N LEU A 49 4.76 -3.82 -3.43
CA LEU A 49 5.02 -3.02 -2.24
C LEU A 49 4.96 -3.88 -0.98
N PHE A 50 3.93 -4.70 -0.86
CA PHE A 50 3.72 -5.54 0.30
C PHE A 50 4.76 -6.67 0.39
N ASP A 51 5.13 -7.28 -0.73
CA ASP A 51 6.19 -8.28 -0.74
C ASP A 51 7.55 -7.70 -0.34
N TRP A 52 7.88 -6.52 -0.83
CA TRP A 52 9.09 -5.80 -0.42
C TRP A 52 9.12 -5.52 1.08
N LEU A 53 8.03 -5.01 1.66
CA LEU A 53 7.92 -4.69 3.08
C LEU A 53 7.59 -5.91 3.96
N LYS A 54 7.47 -7.11 3.37
CA LYS A 54 7.12 -8.37 4.06
C LYS A 54 5.76 -8.32 4.76
N ILE A 55 4.79 -7.64 4.17
CA ILE A 55 3.39 -7.59 4.57
C ILE A 55 2.64 -8.73 3.87
N LYS A 56 1.70 -9.37 4.53
CA LYS A 56 0.93 -10.51 4.01
C LYS A 56 -0.51 -10.11 3.70
N THR A 57 -0.94 -10.22 2.46
CA THR A 57 -2.35 -10.11 2.11
C THR A 57 -3.03 -11.44 2.41
N VAL A 58 -3.91 -11.47 3.43
CA VAL A 58 -4.64 -12.65 3.87
C VAL A 58 -6.05 -12.75 3.30
N GLY A 59 -6.53 -11.71 2.64
CA GLY A 59 -7.83 -11.67 1.98
C GLY A 59 -7.95 -10.47 1.06
N THR A 60 -8.92 -10.52 0.14
CA THR A 60 -9.29 -9.41 -0.73
C THR A 60 -10.79 -9.16 -0.64
N LEU A 61 -11.21 -7.87 -0.67
CA LEU A 61 -12.62 -7.49 -0.64
C LEU A 61 -13.34 -7.95 -1.91
N GLU A 62 -12.68 -7.89 -3.06
CA GLU A 62 -13.15 -8.53 -4.28
C GLU A 62 -12.82 -10.03 -4.24
N PRO A 63 -13.81 -10.93 -4.42
CA PRO A 63 -13.56 -12.38 -4.44
C PRO A 63 -12.70 -12.81 -5.65
N LYS A 64 -12.83 -12.09 -6.75
CA LYS A 64 -12.01 -12.17 -7.98
C LYS A 64 -11.90 -10.79 -8.60
N ALA A 65 -10.83 -10.55 -9.36
CA ALA A 65 -10.63 -9.29 -10.08
C ALA A 65 -11.86 -8.87 -10.90
N GLY A 66 -12.38 -7.68 -10.64
CA GLY A 66 -13.56 -7.13 -11.31
C GLY A 66 -14.91 -7.71 -10.88
N ILE A 67 -14.94 -8.58 -9.88
CA ILE A 67 -16.20 -9.09 -9.29
C ILE A 67 -16.45 -8.35 -7.98
N PRO A 68 -17.52 -7.57 -7.87
CA PRO A 68 -17.85 -6.82 -6.66
C PRO A 68 -17.97 -7.72 -5.43
N ALA A 69 -17.64 -7.17 -4.27
CA ALA A 69 -17.82 -7.83 -2.99
C ALA A 69 -19.29 -8.20 -2.77
N THR A 70 -19.55 -9.46 -2.42
CA THR A 70 -20.88 -9.92 -2.02
C THR A 70 -20.98 -9.96 -0.51
N SER A 71 -22.20 -9.85 0.04
CA SER A 71 -22.42 -9.94 1.50
C SER A 71 -21.90 -11.25 2.09
N LYS A 72 -22.04 -12.37 1.37
CA LYS A 72 -21.50 -13.66 1.80
C LYS A 72 -19.97 -13.61 1.91
N HIS A 73 -19.29 -13.12 0.87
CA HIS A 73 -17.82 -13.01 0.86
C HIS A 73 -17.31 -12.06 1.96
N LEU A 74 -17.99 -10.94 2.18
CA LEU A 74 -17.62 -10.01 3.26
C LEU A 74 -17.80 -10.64 4.64
N SER A 75 -18.84 -11.47 4.85
CA SER A 75 -19.01 -12.21 6.09
C SER A 75 -17.89 -13.24 6.32
N GLU A 76 -17.43 -13.94 5.28
CA GLU A 76 -16.28 -14.84 5.33
C GLU A 76 -14.97 -14.09 5.69
N LEU A 77 -14.83 -12.84 5.25
CA LEU A 77 -13.70 -12.00 5.62
C LEU A 77 -13.69 -11.61 7.10
N ILE A 78 -14.85 -11.46 7.75
CA ILE A 78 -14.89 -11.25 9.20
C ILE A 78 -14.21 -12.42 9.92
N ASP A 79 -14.48 -13.64 9.52
CA ASP A 79 -13.82 -14.82 10.13
C ASP A 79 -12.32 -14.85 9.81
N THR A 80 -11.94 -14.45 8.60
CA THR A 80 -10.53 -14.28 8.22
C THR A 80 -9.82 -13.29 9.14
N THR A 81 -10.46 -12.16 9.50
CA THR A 81 -9.86 -11.17 10.41
C THR A 81 -9.63 -11.73 11.82
N LYS A 82 -10.55 -12.55 12.33
CA LYS A 82 -10.41 -13.19 13.64
C LYS A 82 -9.25 -14.19 13.67
N GLN A 83 -9.07 -14.96 12.61
CA GLN A 83 -8.05 -16.01 12.51
C GLN A 83 -6.64 -15.46 12.26
N ASN A 84 -6.50 -14.30 11.63
CA ASN A 84 -5.22 -13.82 11.11
C ASN A 84 -4.69 -12.53 11.78
N SER A 85 -5.36 -11.98 12.78
CA SER A 85 -4.94 -10.73 13.45
C SER A 85 -4.62 -9.62 12.43
N VAL A 86 -5.60 -9.25 11.60
CA VAL A 86 -5.44 -8.27 10.52
C VAL A 86 -5.13 -6.88 11.09
N ALA A 87 -4.06 -6.25 10.60
CA ALA A 87 -3.60 -4.96 11.07
C ALA A 87 -4.39 -3.78 10.48
N PHE A 88 -4.72 -3.85 9.21
CA PHE A 88 -5.53 -2.83 8.51
C PHE A 88 -6.16 -3.39 7.23
N ILE A 89 -7.13 -2.66 6.71
CA ILE A 89 -7.77 -2.88 5.42
C ILE A 89 -7.31 -1.76 4.49
N ALA A 90 -6.75 -2.10 3.32
CA ALA A 90 -6.22 -1.11 2.38
C ALA A 90 -6.99 -1.11 1.05
N TYR A 91 -7.22 0.07 0.51
CA TYR A 91 -7.78 0.26 -0.82
C TYR A 91 -7.19 1.49 -1.51
N ALA A 92 -7.23 1.53 -2.84
CA ALA A 92 -6.71 2.65 -3.62
C ALA A 92 -7.77 3.76 -3.79
N PRO A 93 -7.40 5.03 -4.05
CA PRO A 93 -8.33 6.16 -4.15
C PRO A 93 -9.42 5.99 -5.21
N PHE A 94 -9.15 5.22 -6.27
CA PHE A 94 -10.09 4.97 -7.37
C PHE A 94 -11.00 3.75 -7.13
N GLU A 95 -10.79 3.00 -6.05
CA GLU A 95 -11.58 1.83 -5.72
C GLU A 95 -12.82 2.19 -4.88
N ASN A 96 -13.83 1.32 -4.91
CA ASN A 96 -15.03 1.52 -4.12
C ASN A 96 -14.73 1.34 -2.62
N ALA A 97 -14.86 2.42 -1.85
CA ALA A 97 -14.60 2.41 -0.40
C ALA A 97 -15.65 1.64 0.42
N LYS A 98 -16.88 1.40 -0.12
CA LYS A 98 -17.99 0.84 0.66
C LYS A 98 -17.68 -0.52 1.29
N PRO A 99 -17.08 -1.52 0.58
CA PRO A 99 -16.74 -2.79 1.19
C PRO A 99 -15.69 -2.67 2.30
N ALA A 100 -14.68 -1.80 2.10
CA ALA A 100 -13.63 -1.57 3.09
C ALA A 100 -14.19 -0.93 4.36
N ASN A 101 -15.02 0.11 4.21
CA ASN A 101 -15.65 0.80 5.33
C ASN A 101 -16.60 -0.13 6.08
N TRP A 102 -17.41 -0.90 5.36
CA TRP A 102 -18.31 -1.87 5.98
C TRP A 102 -17.54 -2.90 6.82
N LEU A 103 -16.47 -3.49 6.26
CA LEU A 103 -15.66 -4.47 7.01
C LEU A 103 -14.98 -3.81 8.22
N SER A 104 -14.52 -2.57 8.09
CA SER A 104 -13.95 -1.76 9.17
C SER A 104 -14.97 -1.57 10.30
N GLU A 105 -16.21 -1.19 9.99
CA GLU A 105 -17.29 -1.01 10.96
C GLU A 105 -17.63 -2.32 11.69
N GLN A 106 -17.62 -3.46 10.99
CA GLN A 106 -17.94 -4.76 11.57
C GLN A 106 -16.81 -5.33 12.46
N THR A 107 -15.57 -4.94 12.22
CA THR A 107 -14.40 -5.56 12.86
C THR A 107 -13.60 -4.62 13.76
N GLY A 108 -13.82 -3.31 13.65
CA GLY A 108 -13.00 -2.29 14.31
C GLY A 108 -11.60 -2.11 13.70
N ILE A 109 -11.29 -2.83 12.60
CA ILE A 109 -9.99 -2.73 11.91
C ILE A 109 -10.01 -1.49 11.03
N LYS A 110 -9.00 -0.62 11.13
CA LYS A 110 -8.93 0.61 10.33
C LYS A 110 -8.90 0.31 8.83
N ALA A 111 -9.78 0.96 8.06
CA ALA A 111 -9.70 1.03 6.60
C ALA A 111 -8.90 2.27 6.21
N ILE A 112 -7.89 2.10 5.35
CA ILE A 112 -7.00 3.18 4.90
C ILE A 112 -6.98 3.28 3.38
N VAL A 113 -6.92 4.51 2.89
CA VAL A 113 -6.67 4.80 1.48
C VAL A 113 -5.16 4.85 1.26
N LEU A 114 -4.63 3.98 0.41
CA LEU A 114 -3.23 4.04 0.02
C LEU A 114 -3.10 4.69 -1.36
N PRO A 115 -2.28 5.74 -1.52
CA PRO A 115 -2.02 6.34 -2.82
C PRO A 115 -1.37 5.29 -3.73
N TYR A 116 -1.83 5.22 -4.99
CA TYR A 116 -1.37 4.23 -5.95
C TYR A 116 -0.34 4.79 -6.94
N THR A 117 -0.43 6.08 -7.19
CA THR A 117 0.45 6.82 -8.10
C THR A 117 0.84 8.16 -7.51
N VAL A 118 1.88 8.77 -8.06
CA VAL A 118 2.17 10.19 -7.84
C VAL A 118 0.93 11.01 -8.20
N GLY A 119 0.57 11.96 -7.35
CA GLY A 119 -0.68 12.73 -7.45
C GLY A 119 -1.93 11.96 -7.02
N GLY A 120 -1.82 10.78 -6.43
CA GLY A 120 -2.95 9.99 -5.92
C GLY A 120 -3.62 10.59 -4.68
N ASP A 121 -2.95 11.52 -4.02
CA ASP A 121 -3.47 12.41 -3.00
C ASP A 121 -2.70 13.74 -3.02
N ASN A 122 -3.02 14.67 -2.12
CA ASN A 122 -2.38 15.99 -2.04
C ASN A 122 -1.00 15.99 -1.32
N LYS A 123 -0.48 14.82 -0.93
CA LYS A 123 0.81 14.64 -0.26
C LYS A 123 1.82 13.86 -1.10
N THR A 124 1.42 13.31 -2.24
CA THR A 124 2.26 12.50 -3.12
C THR A 124 2.65 13.27 -4.38
N ASN A 125 3.58 14.23 -4.25
CA ASN A 125 4.00 15.10 -5.35
C ASN A 125 5.06 14.45 -6.24
N ASP A 126 5.83 13.51 -5.71
CA ASP A 126 6.85 12.75 -6.43
C ASP A 126 6.89 11.27 -5.95
N LEU A 127 7.81 10.50 -6.53
CA LEU A 127 8.00 9.09 -6.18
C LEU A 127 8.40 8.90 -4.72
N PHE A 128 9.19 9.82 -4.17
CA PHE A 128 9.68 9.72 -2.79
C PHE A 128 8.55 9.98 -1.80
N ASP A 129 7.74 10.99 -2.08
CA ASP A 129 6.52 11.29 -1.31
C ASP A 129 5.54 10.09 -1.34
N LEU A 130 5.39 9.45 -2.51
CA LEU A 130 4.49 8.30 -2.66
C LEU A 130 4.85 7.15 -1.71
N TYR A 131 6.13 6.76 -1.66
CA TYR A 131 6.57 5.70 -0.76
C TYR A 131 6.56 6.13 0.71
N GLU A 132 7.03 7.33 1.01
CA GLU A 132 7.04 7.88 2.36
C GLU A 132 5.63 7.91 2.95
N ASN A 133 4.68 8.55 2.25
CA ASN A 133 3.29 8.67 2.69
C ASN A 133 2.59 7.31 2.81
N SER A 134 2.85 6.39 1.86
CA SER A 134 2.28 5.03 1.94
C SER A 134 2.74 4.29 3.19
N ILE A 135 4.03 4.38 3.54
CA ILE A 135 4.57 3.75 4.75
C ILE A 135 3.99 4.40 6.00
N ASP A 136 3.88 5.74 6.05
CA ASP A 136 3.30 6.47 7.18
C ASP A 136 1.83 6.12 7.42
N LEU A 137 1.03 6.02 6.37
CA LEU A 137 -0.36 5.62 6.46
C LEU A 137 -0.50 4.19 7.03
N MET A 138 0.33 3.25 6.56
CA MET A 138 0.31 1.88 7.06
C MET A 138 0.75 1.79 8.53
N LEU A 139 1.77 2.54 8.94
CA LEU A 139 2.22 2.58 10.34
C LEU A 139 1.14 3.16 11.25
N SER A 140 0.55 4.30 10.88
CA SER A 140 -0.54 4.94 11.63
C SER A 140 -1.80 4.08 11.75
N ALA A 141 -2.04 3.21 10.77
CA ALA A 141 -3.16 2.28 10.82
C ALA A 141 -2.96 1.15 11.84
N ARG A 142 -1.71 0.78 12.10
CA ARG A 142 -1.36 -0.27 13.05
C ARG A 142 -1.37 0.19 14.51
N GLU A 143 -1.19 1.47 14.74
CA GLU A 143 -1.32 2.05 16.08
C GLU A 143 -2.78 2.00 16.54
N LYS A 144 -3.04 1.30 17.66
CA LYS A 144 -4.37 1.18 18.25
C LYS A 144 -4.77 2.43 19.02
#